data_df0787ad92fb7f809f06fce8902d40e5
#
_entry.id   df0787ad92fb7f809f06fce8902d40e5
#
_cell.length_a   1.000
_cell.length_b   1.000
_cell.length_c   1.000
_cell.angle_alpha   90.00
_cell.angle_beta   90.00
_cell.angle_gamma   90.00
#
_symmetry.space_group_name_H-M   'P 1'
#
loop_
_entity.id
_entity.type
_entity.pdbx_description
1 polymer ?
#
loop_
_entity_poly.entity_id
_entity_poly.type
_entity_poly.pdbx_seq_one_letter_code
_entity_poly.pdbx_strand_id
1 'polypeptide(L)'
;MKFKKLGTTDLDVSLICLGTMTWGTQNTEKDAFEQMDYSIDKGINFFDTAELYSVPPNSESYGKTETMIGNWFEKRKNREKIILATKVAGPGCNWIRGGGNNFNEKTIGEAINGSLKG
;
A
#
# COMPACT_ATOMS: atom_id res chain seq x y z
N MET A 1 -17.34 3.88 -13.49
CA MET A 1 -15.89 4.21 -13.38
C MET A 1 -15.23 4.00 -14.73
N LYS A 2 -14.40 4.93 -15.14
CA LYS A 2 -13.62 4.79 -16.37
C LYS A 2 -12.26 4.19 -16.06
N PHE A 3 -11.71 3.44 -17.00
CA PHE A 3 -10.43 2.76 -16.87
C PHE A 3 -9.50 3.15 -18.01
N LYS A 4 -8.19 2.96 -17.78
CA LYS A 4 -7.18 3.11 -18.84
C LYS A 4 -6.02 2.15 -18.55
N LYS A 5 -5.22 1.87 -19.58
CA LYS A 5 -4.00 1.08 -19.39
C LYS A 5 -2.99 1.85 -18.56
N LEU A 6 -2.33 1.18 -17.64
CA LEU A 6 -1.23 1.74 -16.88
C LEU A 6 0.02 1.73 -17.77
N GLY A 7 0.29 2.87 -18.43
CA GLY A 7 1.38 2.99 -19.38
C GLY A 7 1.27 1.98 -20.52
N THR A 8 2.32 1.19 -20.72
CA THR A 8 2.38 0.15 -21.77
C THR A 8 2.07 -1.24 -21.25
N THR A 9 1.58 -1.34 -20.01
CA THR A 9 1.27 -2.63 -19.37
C THR A 9 -0.12 -3.14 -19.80
N ASP A 10 -0.43 -4.38 -19.43
CA ASP A 10 -1.75 -4.98 -19.66
C ASP A 10 -2.75 -4.62 -18.55
N LEU A 11 -2.33 -3.81 -17.57
CA LEU A 11 -3.15 -3.50 -16.41
C LEU A 11 -4.16 -2.40 -16.74
N ASP A 12 -5.45 -2.71 -16.57
CA ASP A 12 -6.52 -1.72 -16.68
C ASP A 12 -6.79 -1.16 -15.28
N VAL A 13 -6.44 0.10 -15.08
CA VAL A 13 -6.61 0.78 -13.79
C VAL A 13 -7.74 1.79 -13.87
N SER A 14 -8.49 1.93 -12.77
CA SER A 14 -9.49 3.00 -12.66
C SER A 14 -8.80 4.35 -12.74
N LEU A 15 -9.49 5.34 -13.30
CA LEU A 15 -8.94 6.71 -13.39
C LEU A 15 -8.72 7.33 -12.02
N ILE A 16 -9.47 6.88 -11.02
CA ILE A 16 -9.30 7.29 -9.63
C ILE A 16 -8.50 6.21 -8.90
N CYS A 17 -7.47 6.64 -8.18
CA CYS A 17 -6.64 5.77 -7.36
C CYS A 17 -6.89 6.11 -5.89
N LEU A 18 -7.10 5.10 -5.05
CA LEU A 18 -7.29 5.30 -3.62
C LEU A 18 -5.92 5.40 -2.93
N GLY A 19 -5.63 6.57 -2.35
CA GLY A 19 -4.45 6.77 -1.51
C GLY A 19 -4.71 6.29 -0.09
N THR A 20 -3.68 5.83 0.60
CA THR A 20 -3.83 5.12 1.88
C THR A 20 -2.91 5.64 2.99
N MET A 21 -2.19 6.71 2.78
CA MET A 21 -1.08 7.11 3.66
C MET A 21 -1.44 7.46 5.10
N THR A 22 -2.72 7.71 5.40
CA THR A 22 -3.15 8.09 6.76
C THR A 22 -3.66 6.93 7.59
N TRP A 23 -3.82 5.76 7.00
CA TRP A 23 -4.37 4.59 7.69
C TRP A 23 -3.34 4.01 8.67
N GLY A 24 -3.64 4.09 9.95
CA GLY A 24 -2.75 3.62 11.00
C GLY A 24 -2.25 4.73 11.93
N THR A 25 -2.43 6.00 11.53
CA THR A 25 -2.13 7.16 12.38
C THR A 25 -3.36 8.05 12.54
N GLN A 26 -3.87 8.59 11.44
CA GLN A 26 -5.04 9.47 11.45
C GLN A 26 -6.36 8.71 11.31
N ASN A 27 -6.32 7.50 10.77
CA ASN A 27 -7.48 6.65 10.56
C ASN A 27 -7.25 5.28 11.18
N THR A 28 -8.33 4.67 11.66
CA THR A 28 -8.32 3.32 12.22
C THR A 28 -8.43 2.27 11.11
N GLU A 29 -8.23 1.00 11.46
CA GLU A 29 -8.46 -0.11 10.53
C GLU A 29 -9.93 -0.15 10.06
N LYS A 30 -10.86 0.17 10.95
CA LYS A 30 -12.28 0.25 10.59
C LYS A 30 -12.51 1.31 9.51
N ASP A 31 -11.91 2.49 9.67
CA ASP A 31 -12.00 3.56 8.68
C ASP A 31 -11.42 3.12 7.35
N ALA A 32 -10.26 2.45 7.38
CA ALA A 32 -9.60 1.93 6.19
C ALA A 32 -10.49 0.93 5.46
N PHE A 33 -11.11 0.00 6.19
CA PHE A 33 -12.01 -1.00 5.61
C PHE A 33 -13.23 -0.35 4.97
N GLU A 34 -13.81 0.66 5.61
CA GLU A 34 -14.95 1.39 5.06
C GLU A 34 -14.58 2.09 3.75
N GLN A 35 -13.41 2.70 3.69
CA GLN A 35 -12.94 3.39 2.50
C GLN A 35 -12.67 2.41 1.35
N MET A 36 -12.05 1.28 1.65
CA MET A 36 -11.79 0.25 0.63
C MET A 36 -13.07 -0.38 0.12
N ASP A 37 -14.00 -0.72 1.01
CA ASP A 37 -15.29 -1.29 0.63
C ASP A 37 -16.08 -0.31 -0.26
N TYR A 38 -16.10 0.96 0.11
CA TYR A 38 -16.75 2.01 -0.68
C TYR A 38 -16.09 2.16 -2.05
N SER A 39 -14.78 2.13 -2.09
CA SER A 39 -14.02 2.28 -3.35
C SER A 39 -14.33 1.14 -4.31
N ILE A 40 -14.35 -0.09 -3.83
CA ILE A 40 -14.72 -1.27 -4.63
C ILE A 40 -16.14 -1.12 -5.17
N ASP A 41 -17.07 -0.70 -4.33
CA ASP A 41 -18.47 -0.49 -4.72
C ASP A 41 -18.59 0.52 -5.86
N LYS A 42 -17.71 1.52 -5.90
CA LYS A 42 -17.69 2.54 -6.95
C LYS A 42 -16.82 2.17 -8.15
N GLY A 43 -16.25 0.98 -8.18
CA GLY A 43 -15.47 0.49 -9.30
C GLY A 43 -14.00 0.87 -9.30
N ILE A 44 -13.49 1.41 -8.21
CA ILE A 44 -12.05 1.70 -8.07
C ILE A 44 -11.31 0.40 -7.82
N ASN A 45 -10.31 0.11 -8.67
CA ASN A 45 -9.51 -1.11 -8.56
C ASN A 45 -8.01 -0.82 -8.36
N PHE A 46 -7.64 0.44 -8.15
CA PHE A 46 -6.25 0.86 -8.08
C PHE A 46 -6.00 1.56 -6.74
N PHE A 47 -5.13 0.98 -5.91
CA PHE A 47 -4.79 1.51 -4.59
C PHE A 47 -3.29 1.81 -4.54
N ASP A 48 -2.92 2.90 -3.86
CA ASP A 48 -1.53 3.29 -3.68
C ASP A 48 -1.17 3.28 -2.20
N THR A 49 -0.08 2.61 -1.86
CA THR A 49 0.44 2.51 -0.50
C THR A 49 1.97 2.63 -0.52
N ALA A 50 2.62 2.40 0.60
CA ALA A 50 4.07 2.36 0.71
C ALA A 50 4.49 1.59 1.97
N GLU A 51 5.68 1.00 1.91
CA GLU A 51 6.31 0.33 3.04
C GLU A 51 6.38 1.26 4.27
N LEU A 52 6.67 2.53 4.06
CA LEU A 52 6.82 3.52 5.12
C LEU A 52 5.51 3.90 5.81
N TYR A 53 4.38 3.78 5.11
CA TYR A 53 3.10 4.26 5.63
C TYR A 53 2.68 3.54 6.92
N SER A 54 2.09 4.19 7.84
CA SER A 54 1.31 5.44 7.71
C SER A 54 2.15 6.69 7.95
N VAL A 55 1.57 7.84 7.57
CA VAL A 55 2.16 9.17 7.72
C VAL A 55 1.44 9.92 8.86
N PRO A 56 2.12 10.61 9.76
CA PRO A 56 3.58 10.82 9.78
C PRO A 56 4.34 9.54 10.14
N PRO A 57 5.51 9.30 9.50
CA PRO A 57 6.25 8.06 9.71
C PRO A 57 6.97 8.03 11.06
N ASN A 58 6.96 6.87 11.71
CA ASN A 58 7.76 6.60 12.91
C ASN A 58 7.97 5.09 13.04
N SER A 59 8.83 4.71 14.00
CA SER A 59 9.20 3.30 14.18
C SER A 59 8.05 2.40 14.61
N GLU A 60 7.00 2.97 15.19
CA GLU A 60 5.85 2.19 15.67
C GLU A 60 4.77 2.02 14.62
N SER A 61 4.65 2.96 13.70
CA SER A 61 3.54 2.99 12.73
C SER A 61 3.91 2.53 11.32
N TYR A 62 5.21 2.45 10.97
CA TYR A 62 5.56 2.03 9.63
C TYR A 62 5.10 0.59 9.37
N GLY A 63 4.59 0.34 8.18
CA GLY A 63 4.04 -0.95 7.81
C GLY A 63 2.59 -1.18 8.23
N LYS A 64 2.02 -0.33 9.08
CA LYS A 64 0.64 -0.49 9.52
C LYS A 64 -0.37 -0.42 8.38
N THR A 65 -0.17 0.49 7.44
CA THR A 65 -1.06 0.64 6.30
C THR A 65 -1.08 -0.61 5.44
N GLU A 66 0.08 -1.15 5.10
CA GLU A 66 0.16 -2.40 4.33
C GLU A 66 -0.47 -3.58 5.09
N THR A 67 -0.29 -3.63 6.41
CA THR A 67 -0.90 -4.66 7.26
C THR A 67 -2.44 -4.57 7.23
N MET A 68 -2.98 -3.37 7.32
CA MET A 68 -4.43 -3.16 7.25
C MET A 68 -5.01 -3.58 5.91
N ILE A 69 -4.31 -3.26 4.82
CA ILE A 69 -4.70 -3.67 3.47
C ILE A 69 -4.66 -5.20 3.35
N GLY A 70 -3.61 -5.83 3.85
CA GLY A 70 -3.48 -7.28 3.88
C GLY A 70 -4.63 -7.95 4.64
N ASN A 71 -4.98 -7.41 5.80
CA ASN A 71 -6.12 -7.91 6.59
C ASN A 71 -7.43 -7.79 5.83
N TRP A 72 -7.62 -6.71 5.10
CA TRP A 72 -8.81 -6.51 4.29
C TRP A 72 -8.89 -7.53 3.14
N PHE A 73 -7.76 -7.77 2.44
CA PHE A 73 -7.70 -8.80 1.39
C PHE A 73 -8.06 -10.17 1.95
N GLU A 74 -7.55 -10.50 3.13
CA GLU A 74 -7.84 -11.79 3.75
C GLU A 74 -9.31 -11.95 4.09
N LYS A 75 -9.93 -10.91 4.63
CA LYS A 75 -11.36 -10.94 4.98
C LYS A 75 -12.29 -10.93 3.78
N ARG A 76 -11.94 -10.19 2.73
CA ARG A 76 -12.80 -10.02 1.55
C ARG A 76 -12.52 -11.02 0.44
N LYS A 77 -11.35 -11.69 0.47
CA LYS A 77 -10.94 -12.66 -0.57
C LYS A 77 -10.98 -12.07 -1.98
N ASN A 78 -10.51 -10.84 -2.13
CA ASN A 78 -10.62 -10.09 -3.38
C ASN A 78 -9.29 -9.54 -3.90
N ARG A 79 -8.15 -10.11 -3.46
CA ARG A 79 -6.81 -9.62 -3.84
C ARG A 79 -6.64 -9.50 -5.37
N GLU A 80 -7.18 -10.45 -6.12
CA GLU A 80 -7.08 -10.49 -7.57
C GLU A 80 -7.85 -9.38 -8.29
N LYS A 81 -8.76 -8.71 -7.59
CA LYS A 81 -9.56 -7.61 -8.15
C LYS A 81 -8.88 -6.25 -8.01
N ILE A 82 -7.80 -6.18 -7.25
CA ILE A 82 -7.13 -4.93 -6.90
C ILE A 82 -5.72 -4.90 -7.47
N ILE A 83 -5.39 -3.76 -8.09
CA ILE A 83 -4.02 -3.45 -8.50
C ILE A 83 -3.45 -2.56 -7.40
N LEU A 84 -2.47 -3.09 -6.69
CA LEU A 84 -1.87 -2.43 -5.54
C LEU A 84 -0.48 -1.94 -5.87
N ALA A 85 -0.28 -0.62 -5.86
CA ALA A 85 1.02 -0.01 -6.00
C ALA A 85 1.61 0.24 -4.62
N THR A 86 2.86 -0.15 -4.41
CA THR A 86 3.59 0.17 -3.19
C THR A 86 4.96 0.74 -3.51
N LYS A 87 5.68 1.20 -2.51
CA LYS A 87 6.94 1.91 -2.67
C LYS A 87 7.95 1.41 -1.64
N VAL A 88 9.21 1.46 -1.99
CA VAL A 88 10.33 1.11 -1.11
C VAL A 88 10.79 2.37 -0.39
N ALA A 89 11.00 2.29 0.93
CA ALA A 89 11.51 3.41 1.70
C ALA A 89 12.96 3.71 1.33
N GLY A 90 13.24 5.00 1.13
CA GLY A 90 14.60 5.49 0.87
C GLY A 90 15.40 5.65 2.17
N PRO A 91 16.65 6.19 2.07
CA PRO A 91 17.48 6.43 3.25
C PRO A 91 16.90 7.49 4.18
N GLY A 92 17.31 7.47 5.44
CA GLY A 92 16.93 8.47 6.42
C GLY A 92 16.07 7.96 7.57
N CYS A 93 15.41 6.83 7.43
CA CYS A 93 14.60 6.24 8.50
C CYS A 93 15.39 5.15 9.21
N ASN A 94 15.95 5.46 10.39
CA ASN A 94 16.86 4.56 11.10
C ASN A 94 16.22 3.23 11.51
N TRP A 95 14.91 3.19 11.69
CA TRP A 95 14.17 2.00 12.11
C TRP A 95 13.84 1.05 10.96
N ILE A 96 14.11 1.45 9.72
CA ILE A 96 13.90 0.59 8.55
C ILE A 96 15.27 0.11 8.07
N ARG A 97 15.55 -1.16 8.26
CA ARG A 97 16.78 -1.81 7.82
C ARG A 97 18.05 -1.03 8.20
N GLY A 98 18.06 -0.42 9.41
CA GLY A 98 19.22 0.30 9.93
C GLY A 98 19.47 1.69 9.34
N GLY A 99 18.56 2.20 8.51
CA GLY A 99 18.64 3.55 7.95
C GLY A 99 19.47 3.69 6.69
N GLY A 100 20.24 2.67 6.31
CA GLY A 100 21.06 2.67 5.09
C GLY A 100 20.30 2.17 3.87
N ASN A 101 19.10 2.69 3.65
CA ASN A 101 18.19 2.19 2.62
C ASN A 101 18.48 2.80 1.25
N ASN A 102 19.65 2.51 0.71
CA ASN A 102 19.97 2.85 -0.67
C ASN A 102 19.19 1.92 -1.60
N PHE A 103 18.81 2.44 -2.76
CA PHE A 103 18.07 1.64 -3.73
C PHE A 103 19.03 0.71 -4.48
N ASN A 104 19.10 -0.53 -4.04
CA ASN A 104 19.87 -1.60 -4.67
C ASN A 104 19.09 -2.91 -4.60
N GLU A 105 19.60 -3.93 -5.26
CA GLU A 105 18.92 -5.23 -5.34
C GLU A 105 18.58 -5.79 -3.96
N LYS A 106 19.52 -5.71 -3.01
CA LYS A 106 19.33 -6.24 -1.65
C LYS A 106 18.22 -5.51 -0.91
N THR A 107 18.27 -4.18 -0.83
CA THR A 107 17.31 -3.39 -0.07
C THR A 107 15.92 -3.41 -0.71
N ILE A 108 15.85 -3.36 -2.03
CA ILE A 108 14.57 -3.47 -2.75
C ILE A 108 13.97 -4.85 -2.55
N GLY A 109 14.78 -5.91 -2.64
CA GLY A 109 14.33 -7.27 -2.40
C GLY A 109 13.78 -7.48 -1.00
N GLU A 110 14.48 -6.98 0.02
CA GLU A 110 14.03 -7.06 1.41
C GLU A 110 12.71 -6.30 1.62
N ALA A 111 12.59 -5.12 1.01
CA ALA A 111 11.37 -4.32 1.11
C ALA A 111 10.17 -5.02 0.47
N ILE A 112 10.35 -5.57 -0.72
CA ILE A 112 9.28 -6.29 -1.42
C ILE A 112 8.84 -7.51 -0.60
N ASN A 113 9.77 -8.29 -0.09
CA ASN A 113 9.46 -9.45 0.73
C ASN A 113 8.71 -9.04 2.01
N GLY A 114 9.09 -7.93 2.62
CA GLY A 114 8.38 -7.38 3.77
C GLY A 114 6.95 -6.97 3.43
N SER A 115 6.75 -6.27 2.33
CA SER A 115 5.42 -5.86 1.88
C SER A 115 4.52 -7.05 1.55
N LEU A 116 5.09 -8.12 0.97
CA LEU A 116 4.31 -9.32 0.62
C LEU A 116 3.85 -10.11 1.86
N LYS A 117 4.52 -9.95 3.00
CA LYS A 117 4.12 -10.59 4.26
C LYS A 117 3.02 -9.83 5.00
N GLY A 118 2.95 -8.52 4.80
CA GLY A 118 2.05 -7.61 5.50
C GLY A 118 0.60 -7.65 5.11
#